data_a5a5b0af40f034d89fc59c294a07a80b
#
_entry.id   a5a5b0af40f034d89fc59c294a07a80b
#
_cell.length_a   1.000
_cell.length_b   1.000
_cell.length_c   1.000
_cell.angle_alpha   90.00
_cell.angle_beta   90.00
_cell.angle_gamma   90.00
#
_symmetry.space_group_name_H-M   'P 1'
#
loop_
_entity.id
_entity.type
_entity.pdbx_description
1 polymer ?
#
loop_
_entity_poly.entity_id
_entity_poly.type
_entity_poly.pdbx_seq_one_letter_code
_entity_poly.pdbx_strand_id
1 'polypeptide(L)'
;MDENPYAAPQTDLVGAQAPHELPDWSPGLLNLLGWLCLISALGSMAVLVFIFLGDFIGIHSASLVAEWLGLAVMLLGSYLSLRLKGFAEARFAATGLGWPTWLVILAGMLTQVMLMLVSDQSLARLGWEMGLYLGLMVGYGAVTVWLAVRLLKVQNVYPVFRVMAWLLLVGGVMMATVLLMMIALLPLLGSSIAMALVFFRGARDMAGQA
;
A
#
# COMPACT_ATOMS: atom_id res chain seq x y z
N MET A 1 28.11 -46.46 -27.43
CA MET A 1 27.18 -45.40 -26.97
C MET A 1 27.69 -44.13 -27.61
N ASP A 2 27.08 -43.74 -28.74
CA ASP A 2 27.54 -42.59 -29.50
C ASP A 2 26.96 -41.33 -28.85
N GLU A 3 27.76 -40.64 -28.07
CA GLU A 3 27.45 -39.27 -27.64
C GLU A 3 27.39 -38.40 -28.90
N ASN A 4 26.22 -37.87 -29.21
CA ASN A 4 26.07 -36.99 -30.35
C ASN A 4 26.77 -35.65 -30.05
N PRO A 5 27.94 -35.35 -30.69
CA PRO A 5 28.70 -34.13 -30.41
C PRO A 5 28.00 -32.84 -30.84
N TYR A 6 26.83 -32.96 -31.50
CA TYR A 6 25.97 -31.85 -31.91
C TYR A 6 24.69 -31.76 -31.07
N ALA A 7 24.59 -32.52 -29.98
CA ALA A 7 23.48 -32.26 -29.03
C ALA A 7 23.66 -30.82 -28.52
N ALA A 8 22.67 -29.98 -28.85
CA ALA A 8 22.64 -28.64 -28.29
C ALA A 8 22.81 -28.76 -26.77
N PRO A 9 23.71 -27.97 -26.15
CA PRO A 9 23.84 -28.00 -24.71
C PRO A 9 22.44 -27.84 -24.15
N GLN A 10 21.97 -28.80 -23.36
CA GLN A 10 20.77 -28.63 -22.55
C GLN A 10 21.10 -27.48 -21.59
N THR A 11 20.99 -26.25 -22.12
CA THR A 11 20.80 -25.11 -21.26
C THR A 11 19.58 -25.48 -20.47
N ASP A 12 19.77 -25.86 -19.20
CA ASP A 12 18.74 -25.69 -18.20
C ASP A 12 18.28 -24.26 -18.42
N LEU A 13 17.19 -24.11 -19.16
CA LEU A 13 16.44 -22.89 -19.19
C LEU A 13 16.20 -22.69 -17.71
N VAL A 14 16.96 -21.76 -17.10
CA VAL A 14 16.88 -21.40 -15.69
C VAL A 14 15.40 -21.29 -15.43
N GLY A 15 14.84 -22.39 -14.90
CA GLY A 15 13.42 -22.57 -14.83
C GLY A 15 12.93 -21.33 -14.15
N ALA A 16 12.03 -20.62 -14.78
CA ALA A 16 11.42 -19.42 -14.21
C ALA A 16 11.17 -19.79 -12.76
N GLN A 17 12.01 -19.25 -11.83
CA GLN A 17 12.16 -19.77 -10.48
C GLN A 17 10.76 -20.02 -9.94
N ALA A 18 10.40 -21.29 -9.80
CA ALA A 18 9.08 -21.67 -9.35
C ALA A 18 8.84 -20.85 -8.09
N PRO A 19 7.73 -20.11 -8.01
CA PRO A 19 7.53 -19.18 -6.93
C PRO A 19 7.79 -19.91 -5.61
N HIS A 20 8.67 -19.36 -4.78
CA HIS A 20 9.10 -19.97 -3.53
C HIS A 20 7.90 -20.50 -2.76
N GLU A 21 8.00 -21.74 -2.27
CA GLU A 21 6.99 -22.29 -1.37
C GLU A 21 6.78 -21.32 -0.19
N LEU A 22 5.54 -21.14 0.20
CA LEU A 22 5.13 -20.19 1.26
C LEU A 22 4.79 -20.98 2.53
N PRO A 23 5.80 -21.47 3.30
CA PRO A 23 5.56 -22.41 4.41
C PRO A 23 4.67 -21.82 5.50
N ASP A 24 4.70 -20.50 5.70
CA ASP A 24 3.95 -19.80 6.75
C ASP A 24 2.64 -19.13 6.25
N TRP A 25 2.25 -19.36 5.01
CA TRP A 25 1.08 -18.73 4.39
C TRP A 25 0.03 -19.77 4.02
N SER A 26 -1.22 -19.49 4.32
CA SER A 26 -2.35 -20.31 3.90
C SER A 26 -3.24 -19.58 2.90
N PRO A 27 -3.93 -20.31 1.99
CA PRO A 27 -4.90 -19.69 1.08
C PRO A 27 -5.99 -18.92 1.81
N GLY A 28 -6.42 -19.42 2.99
CA GLY A 28 -7.40 -18.76 3.85
C GLY A 28 -6.90 -17.42 4.38
N LEU A 29 -5.64 -17.34 4.83
CA LEU A 29 -5.02 -16.11 5.31
C LEU A 29 -4.92 -15.08 4.19
N LEU A 30 -4.49 -15.48 2.99
CA LEU A 30 -4.38 -14.58 1.84
C LEU A 30 -5.75 -14.05 1.42
N ASN A 31 -6.79 -14.89 1.40
CA ASN A 31 -8.16 -14.45 1.15
C ASN A 31 -8.64 -13.44 2.20
N LEU A 32 -8.38 -13.70 3.48
CA LEU A 32 -8.70 -12.77 4.56
C LEU A 32 -8.01 -11.40 4.35
N LEU A 33 -6.71 -11.41 4.05
CA LEU A 33 -5.96 -10.17 3.77
C LEU A 33 -6.51 -9.42 2.56
N GLY A 34 -6.92 -10.13 1.50
CA GLY A 34 -7.59 -9.53 0.34
C GLY A 34 -8.88 -8.81 0.74
N TRP A 35 -9.74 -9.43 1.55
CA TRP A 35 -10.95 -8.81 2.07
C TRP A 35 -10.66 -7.62 2.98
N LEU A 36 -9.66 -7.71 3.85
CA LEU A 36 -9.23 -6.59 4.70
C LEU A 36 -8.72 -5.39 3.88
N CYS A 37 -8.06 -5.62 2.73
CA CYS A 37 -7.68 -4.54 1.82
C CYS A 37 -8.92 -3.83 1.24
N LEU A 38 -9.96 -4.58 0.84
CA LEU A 38 -11.21 -3.99 0.35
C LEU A 38 -11.95 -3.23 1.45
N ILE A 39 -12.00 -3.76 2.66
CA ILE A 39 -12.57 -3.08 3.84
C ILE A 39 -11.80 -1.79 4.12
N SER A 40 -10.46 -1.81 4.05
CA SER A 40 -9.63 -0.62 4.22
C SER A 40 -9.91 0.43 3.14
N ALA A 41 -10.07 0.02 1.87
CA ALA A 41 -10.41 0.92 0.77
C ALA A 41 -11.80 1.55 0.98
N LEU A 42 -12.81 0.76 1.34
CA LEU A 42 -14.16 1.24 1.67
C LEU A 42 -14.14 2.17 2.88
N GLY A 43 -13.38 1.83 3.92
CA GLY A 43 -13.18 2.69 5.09
C GLY A 43 -12.58 4.04 4.72
N SER A 44 -11.56 4.06 3.85
CA SER A 44 -10.97 5.31 3.34
C SER A 44 -11.99 6.16 2.57
N MET A 45 -12.84 5.54 1.75
CA MET A 45 -13.94 6.26 1.09
C MET A 45 -14.95 6.82 2.10
N ALA A 46 -15.30 6.05 3.13
CA ALA A 46 -16.20 6.51 4.18
C ALA A 46 -15.61 7.70 4.95
N VAL A 47 -14.30 7.68 5.27
CA VAL A 47 -13.61 8.82 5.89
C VAL A 47 -13.80 10.09 5.06
N LEU A 48 -13.59 10.01 3.73
CA LEU A 48 -13.81 11.17 2.85
C LEU A 48 -15.23 11.69 2.88
N VAL A 49 -16.22 10.79 2.88
CA VAL A 49 -17.63 11.17 2.99
C VAL A 49 -17.90 11.86 4.33
N PHE A 50 -17.38 11.33 5.43
CA PHE A 50 -17.59 11.94 6.75
C PHE A 50 -16.87 13.28 6.91
N ILE A 51 -15.66 13.46 6.34
CA ILE A 51 -14.99 14.76 6.25
C ILE A 51 -15.88 15.75 5.49
N PHE A 52 -16.38 15.36 4.32
CA PHE A 52 -17.25 16.22 3.53
C PHE A 52 -18.54 16.63 4.31
N LEU A 53 -19.18 15.67 4.98
CA LEU A 53 -20.36 15.94 5.81
C LEU A 53 -20.06 16.86 7.00
N GLY A 54 -18.90 16.70 7.62
CA GLY A 54 -18.45 17.53 8.74
C GLY A 54 -18.13 18.96 8.31
N ASP A 55 -17.25 19.10 7.32
CA ASP A 55 -16.67 20.40 6.96
C ASP A 55 -17.59 21.24 6.05
N PHE A 56 -18.29 20.61 5.10
CA PHE A 56 -19.12 21.34 4.13
C PHE A 56 -20.60 21.43 4.55
N ILE A 57 -21.12 20.41 5.23
CA ILE A 57 -22.53 20.40 5.67
C ILE A 57 -22.67 20.87 7.14
N GLY A 58 -21.57 20.88 7.89
CA GLY A 58 -21.54 21.38 9.27
C GLY A 58 -22.05 20.37 10.31
N ILE A 59 -22.04 19.06 9.99
CA ILE A 59 -22.45 18.00 10.92
C ILE A 59 -21.26 17.65 11.82
N HIS A 60 -21.16 18.30 12.99
CA HIS A 60 -20.02 18.13 13.90
C HIS A 60 -19.75 16.68 14.35
N SER A 61 -20.80 15.85 14.47
CA SER A 61 -20.61 14.43 14.78
C SER A 61 -19.92 13.65 13.66
N ALA A 62 -20.02 14.12 12.41
CA ALA A 62 -19.39 13.45 11.27
C ALA A 62 -17.86 13.63 11.26
N SER A 63 -17.35 14.80 11.68
CA SER A 63 -15.90 15.02 11.80
C SER A 63 -15.28 14.12 12.86
N LEU A 64 -15.93 13.95 14.02
CA LEU A 64 -15.46 13.01 15.06
C LEU A 64 -15.43 11.56 14.56
N VAL A 65 -16.45 11.14 13.79
CA VAL A 65 -16.47 9.81 13.18
C VAL A 65 -15.35 9.67 12.17
N ALA A 66 -15.08 10.71 11.36
CA ALA A 66 -14.00 10.70 10.38
C ALA A 66 -12.61 10.50 11.03
N GLU A 67 -12.34 11.18 12.15
CA GLU A 67 -11.09 11.07 12.90
C GLU A 67 -10.85 9.64 13.41
N TRP A 68 -11.81 9.05 14.13
CA TRP A 68 -11.68 7.70 14.67
C TRP A 68 -11.65 6.63 13.58
N LEU A 69 -12.48 6.78 12.56
CA LEU A 69 -12.47 5.88 11.41
C LEU A 69 -11.15 5.99 10.65
N GLY A 70 -10.63 7.22 10.49
CA GLY A 70 -9.33 7.47 9.88
C GLY A 70 -8.19 6.77 10.63
N LEU A 71 -8.20 6.84 11.96
CA LEU A 71 -7.23 6.11 12.80
C LEU A 71 -7.35 4.59 12.60
N ALA A 72 -8.57 4.04 12.61
CA ALA A 72 -8.80 2.61 12.41
C ALA A 72 -8.31 2.14 11.03
N VAL A 73 -8.62 2.89 9.97
CA VAL A 73 -8.17 2.63 8.60
C VAL A 73 -6.65 2.73 8.48
N MET A 74 -6.03 3.71 9.16
CA MET A 74 -4.58 3.89 9.19
C MET A 74 -3.88 2.69 9.85
N LEU A 75 -4.39 2.21 10.99
CA LEU A 75 -3.85 1.03 11.68
C LEU A 75 -3.99 -0.24 10.81
N LEU A 76 -5.17 -0.41 10.19
CA LEU A 76 -5.41 -1.52 9.27
C LEU A 76 -4.48 -1.45 8.05
N GLY A 77 -4.32 -0.28 7.44
CA GLY A 77 -3.41 -0.06 6.31
C GLY A 77 -1.95 -0.34 6.67
N SER A 78 -1.52 0.04 7.88
CA SER A 78 -0.19 -0.27 8.42
C SER A 78 0.04 -1.78 8.55
N TYR A 79 -0.93 -2.50 9.12
CA TYR A 79 -0.89 -3.96 9.22
C TYR A 79 -0.82 -4.61 7.83
N LEU A 80 -1.65 -4.17 6.88
CA LEU A 80 -1.68 -4.69 5.51
C LEU A 80 -0.35 -4.42 4.77
N SER A 81 0.26 -3.26 5.00
CA SER A 81 1.58 -2.93 4.43
C SER A 81 2.68 -3.86 4.93
N LEU A 82 2.67 -4.21 6.23
CA LEU A 82 3.59 -5.19 6.81
C LEU A 82 3.36 -6.59 6.24
N ARG A 83 2.10 -7.00 6.07
CA ARG A 83 1.75 -8.29 5.47
C ARG A 83 2.13 -8.35 4.00
N LEU A 84 1.91 -7.26 3.24
CA LEU A 84 2.35 -7.17 1.84
C LEU A 84 3.87 -7.30 1.72
N LYS A 85 4.62 -6.61 2.60
CA LYS A 85 6.09 -6.75 2.68
C LYS A 85 6.48 -8.21 2.88
N GLY A 86 5.94 -8.87 3.92
CA GLY A 86 6.23 -10.28 4.22
C GLY A 86 5.87 -11.22 3.06
N PHE A 87 4.73 -10.98 2.41
CA PHE A 87 4.33 -11.74 1.23
C PHE A 87 5.29 -11.53 0.05
N ALA A 88 5.70 -10.28 -0.21
CA ALA A 88 6.63 -9.98 -1.29
C ALA A 88 8.02 -10.57 -1.05
N GLU A 89 8.50 -10.57 0.19
CA GLU A 89 9.78 -11.18 0.58
C GLU A 89 9.71 -12.71 0.45
N ALA A 90 8.62 -13.35 0.91
CA ALA A 90 8.47 -14.80 0.86
C ALA A 90 8.20 -15.33 -0.56
N ARG A 91 7.36 -14.64 -1.34
CA ARG A 91 6.92 -15.15 -2.67
C ARG A 91 7.85 -14.75 -3.80
N PHE A 92 8.43 -13.55 -3.75
CA PHE A 92 9.21 -12.96 -4.85
C PHE A 92 10.68 -12.72 -4.46
N ALA A 93 11.12 -13.20 -3.28
CA ALA A 93 12.45 -12.94 -2.74
C ALA A 93 12.83 -11.44 -2.76
N ALA A 94 11.84 -10.57 -2.53
CA ALA A 94 12.03 -9.14 -2.53
C ALA A 94 12.96 -8.71 -1.39
N THR A 95 13.93 -7.85 -1.67
CA THR A 95 14.88 -7.36 -0.67
C THR A 95 14.80 -5.84 -0.51
N GLY A 96 15.13 -5.34 0.68
CA GLY A 96 15.23 -3.91 0.93
C GLY A 96 13.89 -3.19 1.08
N LEU A 97 12.79 -3.90 1.36
CA LEU A 97 11.46 -3.34 1.62
C LEU A 97 11.29 -2.91 3.09
N GLY A 98 12.14 -3.37 4.01
CA GLY A 98 12.00 -3.14 5.44
C GLY A 98 11.91 -1.66 5.80
N TRP A 99 12.96 -0.90 5.56
CA TRP A 99 13.04 0.51 5.91
C TRP A 99 11.94 1.37 5.24
N PRO A 100 11.71 1.29 3.91
CA PRO A 100 10.65 2.07 3.28
C PRO A 100 9.28 1.80 3.88
N THR A 101 8.94 0.53 4.15
CA THR A 101 7.65 0.16 4.75
C THR A 101 7.46 0.76 6.14
N TRP A 102 8.48 0.65 7.01
CA TRP A 102 8.41 1.23 8.35
C TRP A 102 8.29 2.76 8.32
N LEU A 103 9.02 3.42 7.43
CA LEU A 103 8.95 4.88 7.29
C LEU A 103 7.60 5.35 6.76
N VAL A 104 6.97 4.62 5.82
CA VAL A 104 5.60 4.91 5.37
C VAL A 104 4.61 4.80 6.53
N ILE A 105 4.72 3.74 7.34
CA ILE A 105 3.85 3.54 8.50
C ILE A 105 4.05 4.67 9.52
N LEU A 106 5.30 4.99 9.85
CA LEU A 106 5.62 6.05 10.82
C LEU A 106 5.13 7.41 10.33
N ALA A 107 5.41 7.77 9.07
CA ALA A 107 4.99 9.04 8.49
C ALA A 107 3.46 9.16 8.47
N GLY A 108 2.75 8.09 8.08
CA GLY A 108 1.30 8.06 8.11
C GLY A 108 0.72 8.19 9.52
N MET A 109 1.30 7.48 10.52
CA MET A 109 0.89 7.62 11.93
C MET A 109 1.12 9.04 12.45
N LEU A 110 2.28 9.64 12.17
CA LEU A 110 2.56 11.01 12.57
C LEU A 110 1.57 12.00 11.96
N THR A 111 1.22 11.81 10.69
CA THR A 111 0.21 12.63 10.02
C THR A 111 -1.15 12.49 10.66
N GLN A 112 -1.58 11.25 10.97
CA GLN A 112 -2.87 11.00 11.61
C GLN A 112 -2.93 11.58 13.03
N VAL A 113 -1.88 11.42 13.82
CA VAL A 113 -1.78 12.00 15.17
C VAL A 113 -1.80 13.53 15.10
N MET A 114 -1.10 14.11 14.13
CA MET A 114 -1.12 15.56 13.92
C MET A 114 -2.54 16.08 13.64
N LEU A 115 -3.30 15.39 12.77
CA LEU A 115 -4.69 15.74 12.50
C LEU A 115 -5.59 15.66 13.74
N MET A 116 -5.36 14.72 14.64
CA MET A 116 -6.14 14.57 15.88
C MET A 116 -5.78 15.61 16.94
N LEU A 117 -4.53 16.11 16.95
CA LEU A 117 -4.05 17.05 17.98
C LEU A 117 -4.24 18.52 17.59
N VAL A 118 -4.27 18.80 16.29
CA VAL A 118 -4.38 20.16 15.77
C VAL A 118 -5.83 20.45 15.42
N SER A 119 -6.38 21.53 15.98
CA SER A 119 -7.77 21.92 15.66
C SER A 119 -7.89 22.41 14.22
N ASP A 120 -9.04 22.15 13.59
CA ASP A 120 -9.35 22.61 12.22
C ASP A 120 -9.15 24.12 12.05
N GLN A 121 -9.43 24.90 13.11
CA GLN A 121 -9.25 26.35 13.10
C GLN A 121 -7.77 26.77 13.03
N SER A 122 -6.84 25.99 13.59
CA SER A 122 -5.41 26.27 13.49
C SER A 122 -4.82 25.84 12.16
N LEU A 123 -5.33 24.77 11.57
CA LEU A 123 -4.97 24.37 10.20
C LEU A 123 -5.51 25.35 9.14
N ALA A 124 -6.68 25.97 9.36
CA ALA A 124 -7.22 27.00 8.48
C ALA A 124 -6.43 28.32 8.53
N ARG A 125 -5.61 28.54 9.56
CA ARG A 125 -4.70 29.71 9.64
C ARG A 125 -3.37 29.33 9.01
N LEU A 126 -2.82 30.24 8.16
CA LEU A 126 -1.47 30.12 7.60
C LEU A 126 -0.40 30.29 8.70
N GLY A 127 -0.38 29.34 9.63
CA GLY A 127 0.56 29.30 10.76
C GLY A 127 1.62 28.21 10.59
N TRP A 128 2.49 28.10 11.58
CA TRP A 128 3.54 27.05 11.63
C TRP A 128 2.94 25.63 11.63
N GLU A 129 1.74 25.44 12.17
CA GLU A 129 1.01 24.17 12.25
C GLU A 129 0.63 23.67 10.86
N MET A 130 0.12 24.56 10.01
CA MET A 130 -0.15 24.26 8.60
C MET A 130 1.13 23.91 7.85
N GLY A 131 2.23 24.66 8.10
CA GLY A 131 3.53 24.35 7.51
C GLY A 131 4.04 22.97 7.92
N LEU A 132 3.89 22.59 9.18
CA LEU A 132 4.27 21.28 9.70
C LEU A 132 3.42 20.16 9.07
N TYR A 133 2.11 20.35 9.01
CA TYR A 133 1.19 19.39 8.36
C TYR A 133 1.53 19.15 6.90
N LEU A 134 1.74 20.21 6.12
CA LEU A 134 2.16 20.11 4.72
C LEU A 134 3.52 19.43 4.59
N GLY A 135 4.47 19.74 5.47
CA GLY A 135 5.77 19.07 5.52
C GLY A 135 5.66 17.58 5.77
N LEU A 136 4.80 17.16 6.70
CA LEU A 136 4.51 15.74 6.97
C LEU A 136 3.87 15.05 5.76
N MET A 137 2.94 15.72 5.08
CA MET A 137 2.29 15.19 3.87
C MET A 137 3.28 15.00 2.73
N VAL A 138 4.14 15.98 2.48
CA VAL A 138 5.22 15.89 1.48
C VAL A 138 6.18 14.76 1.85
N GLY A 139 6.57 14.66 3.11
CA GLY A 139 7.42 13.58 3.63
C GLY A 139 6.77 12.20 3.44
N TYR A 140 5.50 12.06 3.79
CA TYR A 140 4.75 10.83 3.59
C TYR A 140 4.66 10.45 2.11
N GLY A 141 4.38 11.42 1.22
CA GLY A 141 4.40 11.20 -0.23
C GLY A 141 5.77 10.74 -0.73
N ALA A 142 6.85 11.39 -0.30
CA ALA A 142 8.22 11.03 -0.70
C ALA A 142 8.62 9.62 -0.27
N VAL A 143 8.29 9.22 0.96
CA VAL A 143 8.57 7.87 1.46
C VAL A 143 7.70 6.83 0.75
N THR A 144 6.46 7.16 0.41
CA THR A 144 5.57 6.32 -0.41
C THR A 144 6.14 6.10 -1.81
N VAL A 145 6.66 7.16 -2.46
CA VAL A 145 7.39 7.05 -3.73
C VAL A 145 8.60 6.11 -3.58
N TRP A 146 9.38 6.25 -2.53
CA TRP A 146 10.52 5.36 -2.29
C TRP A 146 10.10 3.90 -2.16
N LEU A 147 9.05 3.61 -1.38
CA LEU A 147 8.50 2.26 -1.27
C LEU A 147 8.04 1.74 -2.64
N ALA A 148 7.28 2.54 -3.40
CA ALA A 148 6.78 2.17 -4.71
C ALA A 148 7.91 1.85 -5.70
N VAL A 149 8.97 2.64 -5.72
CA VAL A 149 10.16 2.39 -6.56
C VAL A 149 10.84 1.07 -6.15
N ARG A 150 10.90 0.76 -4.85
CA ARG A 150 11.43 -0.53 -4.39
C ARG A 150 10.55 -1.70 -4.83
N LEU A 151 9.23 -1.58 -4.74
CA LEU A 151 8.27 -2.59 -5.22
C LEU A 151 8.37 -2.82 -6.73
N LEU A 152 8.58 -1.76 -7.53
CA LEU A 152 8.76 -1.86 -8.99
C LEU A 152 10.04 -2.60 -9.40
N LYS A 153 11.08 -2.60 -8.55
CA LYS A 153 12.34 -3.32 -8.80
C LYS A 153 12.24 -4.82 -8.55
N VAL A 154 11.18 -5.29 -7.91
CA VAL A 154 10.97 -6.72 -7.66
C VAL A 154 10.67 -7.42 -8.98
N GLN A 155 11.42 -8.51 -9.26
CA GLN A 155 11.28 -9.30 -10.49
C GLN A 155 10.28 -10.45 -10.29
N ASN A 156 9.82 -11.04 -11.38
CA ASN A 156 8.93 -12.23 -11.41
C ASN A 156 7.65 -12.06 -10.61
N VAL A 157 7.10 -10.82 -10.59
CA VAL A 157 5.86 -10.49 -9.89
C VAL A 157 4.62 -10.62 -10.78
N TYR A 158 3.47 -10.78 -10.14
CA TYR A 158 2.19 -10.71 -10.84
C TYR A 158 2.00 -9.37 -11.57
N PRO A 159 1.36 -9.35 -12.75
CA PRO A 159 1.05 -8.08 -13.44
C PRO A 159 0.29 -7.10 -12.55
N VAL A 160 -0.65 -7.59 -11.73
CA VAL A 160 -1.42 -6.78 -10.77
C VAL A 160 -0.51 -6.15 -9.69
N PHE A 161 0.56 -6.83 -9.28
CA PHE A 161 1.52 -6.27 -8.33
C PHE A 161 2.23 -5.03 -8.92
N ARG A 162 2.58 -5.07 -10.20
CA ARG A 162 3.15 -3.91 -10.90
C ARG A 162 2.15 -2.76 -11.00
N VAL A 163 0.90 -3.05 -11.31
CA VAL A 163 -0.18 -2.04 -11.34
C VAL A 163 -0.32 -1.39 -9.96
N MET A 164 -0.36 -2.19 -8.89
CA MET A 164 -0.38 -1.69 -7.51
C MET A 164 0.81 -0.75 -7.23
N ALA A 165 2.02 -1.15 -7.59
CA ALA A 165 3.22 -0.37 -7.35
C ALA A 165 3.24 0.94 -8.17
N TRP A 166 2.74 0.94 -9.41
CA TRP A 166 2.58 2.16 -10.21
C TRP A 166 1.53 3.09 -9.62
N LEU A 167 0.39 2.58 -9.19
CA LEU A 167 -0.65 3.39 -8.54
C LEU A 167 -0.13 4.02 -7.24
N LEU A 168 0.65 3.26 -6.46
CA LEU A 168 1.31 3.76 -5.26
C LEU A 168 2.33 4.85 -5.57
N LEU A 169 3.10 4.69 -6.67
CA LEU A 169 4.06 5.69 -7.13
C LEU A 169 3.36 6.98 -7.53
N VAL A 170 2.34 6.89 -8.38
CA VAL A 170 1.58 8.06 -8.84
C VAL A 170 0.92 8.76 -7.64
N GLY A 171 0.27 8.01 -6.77
CA GLY A 171 -0.35 8.56 -5.56
C GLY A 171 0.66 9.26 -4.65
N GLY A 172 1.84 8.66 -4.43
CA GLY A 172 2.91 9.24 -3.64
C GLY A 172 3.48 10.54 -4.25
N VAL A 173 3.70 10.58 -5.57
CA VAL A 173 4.12 11.79 -6.28
C VAL A 173 3.07 12.90 -6.17
N MET A 174 1.80 12.56 -6.40
CA MET A 174 0.70 13.52 -6.30
C MET A 174 0.56 14.06 -4.87
N MET A 175 0.75 13.21 -3.85
CA MET A 175 0.72 13.62 -2.45
C MET A 175 1.91 14.51 -2.08
N ALA A 176 3.09 14.24 -2.61
CA ALA A 176 4.28 15.09 -2.42
C ALA A 176 4.13 16.46 -3.08
N THR A 177 3.27 16.59 -4.12
CA THR A 177 2.91 17.87 -4.71
C THR A 177 1.64 18.40 -4.05
N VAL A 178 1.75 19.36 -3.16
CA VAL A 178 0.63 19.91 -2.37
C VAL A 178 -0.63 20.21 -3.20
N LEU A 179 -0.44 20.67 -4.46
CA LEU A 179 -1.54 20.99 -5.37
C LEU A 179 -2.41 19.78 -5.78
N LEU A 180 -1.84 18.58 -5.86
CA LEU A 180 -2.53 17.37 -6.32
C LEU A 180 -2.92 16.45 -5.18
N MET A 181 -2.72 16.85 -3.92
CA MET A 181 -2.94 16.02 -2.73
C MET A 181 -4.36 15.45 -2.66
N MET A 182 -5.37 16.24 -2.99
CA MET A 182 -6.77 15.77 -2.99
C MET A 182 -7.02 14.67 -4.03
N ILE A 183 -6.40 14.79 -5.21
CA ILE A 183 -6.56 13.81 -6.30
C ILE A 183 -5.69 12.56 -6.03
N ALA A 184 -4.64 12.68 -5.22
CA ALA A 184 -3.76 11.56 -4.84
C ALA A 184 -4.50 10.39 -4.18
N LEU A 185 -5.65 10.66 -3.56
CA LEU A 185 -6.49 9.63 -2.94
C LEU A 185 -6.99 8.59 -3.97
N LEU A 186 -7.28 8.98 -5.21
CA LEU A 186 -7.76 8.06 -6.23
C LEU A 186 -6.75 6.95 -6.57
N PRO A 187 -5.49 7.26 -6.95
CA PRO A 187 -4.50 6.21 -7.20
C PRO A 187 -4.14 5.43 -5.93
N LEU A 188 -4.16 6.03 -4.74
CA LEU A 188 -3.92 5.32 -3.48
C LEU A 188 -5.04 4.31 -3.16
N LEU A 189 -6.31 4.67 -3.38
CA LEU A 189 -7.44 3.74 -3.29
C LEU A 189 -7.31 2.61 -4.32
N GLY A 190 -6.97 2.96 -5.57
CA GLY A 190 -6.70 1.98 -6.61
C GLY A 190 -5.58 1.02 -6.24
N SER A 191 -4.52 1.51 -5.58
CA SER A 191 -3.43 0.68 -5.06
C SER A 191 -3.91 -0.31 -3.99
N SER A 192 -4.81 0.10 -3.08
CA SER A 192 -5.40 -0.76 -2.05
C SER A 192 -6.25 -1.88 -2.67
N ILE A 193 -7.04 -1.57 -3.71
CA ILE A 193 -7.81 -2.56 -4.46
C ILE A 193 -6.87 -3.52 -5.21
N ALA A 194 -5.84 -3.00 -5.86
CA ALA A 194 -4.86 -3.82 -6.54
C ALA A 194 -4.10 -4.74 -5.56
N MET A 195 -3.82 -4.28 -4.33
CA MET A 195 -3.25 -5.09 -3.26
C MET A 195 -4.18 -6.26 -2.87
N ALA A 196 -5.49 -6.02 -2.78
CA ALA A 196 -6.46 -7.10 -2.56
C ALA A 196 -6.37 -8.17 -3.66
N LEU A 197 -6.29 -7.75 -4.93
CA LEU A 197 -6.17 -8.66 -6.07
C LEU A 197 -4.84 -9.45 -6.03
N VAL A 198 -3.75 -8.85 -5.56
CA VAL A 198 -2.47 -9.56 -5.35
C VAL A 198 -2.65 -10.70 -4.34
N PHE A 199 -3.29 -10.44 -3.20
CA PHE A 199 -3.54 -11.47 -2.20
C PHE A 199 -4.49 -12.56 -2.70
N PHE A 200 -5.59 -12.20 -3.38
CA PHE A 200 -6.51 -13.19 -3.96
C PHE A 200 -5.83 -14.05 -5.03
N ARG A 201 -4.92 -13.47 -5.83
CA ARG A 201 -4.17 -14.25 -6.81
C ARG A 201 -3.20 -15.19 -6.12
N GLY A 202 -2.47 -14.73 -5.11
CA GLY A 202 -1.62 -15.58 -4.29
C GLY A 202 -2.37 -16.76 -3.66
N ALA A 203 -3.60 -16.52 -3.16
CA ALA A 203 -4.46 -17.56 -2.59
C ALA A 203 -4.85 -18.63 -3.63
N ARG A 204 -5.20 -18.21 -4.85
CA ARG A 204 -5.56 -19.13 -5.95
C ARG A 204 -4.38 -19.98 -6.41
N ASP A 205 -3.20 -19.35 -6.55
CA ASP A 205 -1.99 -20.05 -6.96
C ASP A 205 -1.59 -21.14 -5.96
N MET A 206 -1.77 -20.87 -4.64
CA MET A 206 -1.53 -21.88 -3.59
C MET A 206 -2.58 -23.00 -3.60
N ALA A 207 -3.85 -22.67 -3.82
CA ALA A 207 -4.92 -23.66 -3.90
C ALA A 207 -4.81 -24.57 -5.14
N GLY A 208 -4.20 -24.09 -6.22
CA GLY A 208 -3.96 -24.87 -7.44
C GLY A 208 -2.71 -25.77 -7.37
N GLN A 209 -1.89 -25.63 -6.32
CA GLN A 209 -0.69 -26.45 -6.08
C GLN A 209 -0.94 -27.59 -5.07
N ALA A 210 -2.06 -27.59 -4.35
CA ALA A 210 -2.52 -28.61 -3.43
C ALA A 210 -3.38 -29.64 -4.14
#